data_b9df9c72525cc5e94b70b9ec3000e4b8
#
_entry.id   b9df9c72525cc5e94b70b9ec3000e4b8
#
_cell.length_a   1.000
_cell.length_b   1.000
_cell.length_c   1.000
_cell.angle_alpha   90.00
_cell.angle_beta   90.00
_cell.angle_gamma   90.00
#
_symmetry.space_group_name_H-M   'P 1'
#
loop_
_entity.id
_entity.type
_entity.pdbx_description
1 polymer ?
#
loop_
_entity_poly.entity_id
_entity_poly.type
_entity_poly.pdbx_seq_one_letter_code
_entity_poly.pdbx_strand_id
1 'polypeptide(L)'
;MRPVSFFLFAVTIVISISFTADTPTGAFQHSQDIGKPKLAGSSTYNKAKKEYRLRGAGYNIWFERDEFQFLFKKISGDFTVTADFAFVGAGTDPHRKVGWMVRESLTDDAAHISAVAHGDGLTVLQWRVKKGMAMRDPEDEIFSPEKNIQTIQVERKGDQYTMRVAKKGEALQTVGSHNMPDLPNPLFVGLYICSHNPEKVEEAIVRNVQIVQAEP
;
A
#
# COMPACT_ATOMS: atom_id res chain seq x y z
N MET A 1 -11.33 29.15 -71.87
CA MET A 1 -10.41 28.74 -70.79
C MET A 1 -10.94 29.22 -69.49
N ARG A 2 -11.41 28.30 -68.63
CA ARG A 2 -11.93 28.65 -67.29
C ARG A 2 -10.81 28.42 -66.28
N PRO A 3 -10.59 29.30 -65.31
CA PRO A 3 -9.56 29.09 -64.29
C PRO A 3 -10.03 28.07 -63.25
N VAL A 4 -9.19 27.09 -62.91
CA VAL A 4 -9.40 26.12 -61.82
C VAL A 4 -8.84 26.73 -60.55
N SER A 5 -9.72 27.06 -59.59
CA SER A 5 -9.31 27.52 -58.28
C SER A 5 -9.01 26.31 -57.39
N PHE A 6 -7.76 26.20 -56.96
CA PHE A 6 -7.36 25.23 -55.91
C PHE A 6 -7.63 25.83 -54.52
N PHE A 7 -8.56 25.24 -53.79
CA PHE A 7 -8.74 25.52 -52.36
C PHE A 7 -7.76 24.68 -51.54
N LEU A 8 -6.81 25.34 -50.88
CA LEU A 8 -5.91 24.69 -49.93
C LEU A 8 -6.62 24.59 -48.58
N PHE A 9 -7.00 23.37 -48.17
CA PHE A 9 -7.50 23.12 -46.82
C PHE A 9 -6.33 22.98 -45.84
N ALA A 10 -6.13 23.95 -44.95
CA ALA A 10 -5.18 23.87 -43.88
C ALA A 10 -5.82 23.03 -42.73
N VAL A 11 -5.29 21.83 -42.48
CA VAL A 11 -5.67 21.01 -41.34
C VAL A 11 -4.87 21.47 -40.13
N THR A 12 -5.52 22.13 -39.20
CA THR A 12 -4.92 22.52 -37.93
C THR A 12 -5.01 21.35 -36.97
N ILE A 13 -3.89 20.68 -36.68
CA ILE A 13 -3.80 19.63 -35.67
C ILE A 13 -3.69 20.32 -34.31
N VAL A 14 -4.74 20.25 -33.50
CA VAL A 14 -4.72 20.68 -32.12
C VAL A 14 -4.15 19.54 -31.27
N ILE A 15 -2.89 19.66 -30.85
CA ILE A 15 -2.27 18.74 -29.90
C ILE A 15 -2.73 19.16 -28.51
N SER A 16 -3.66 18.40 -27.94
CA SER A 16 -4.07 18.57 -26.54
C SER A 16 -3.00 17.96 -25.64
N ILE A 17 -2.17 18.78 -25.01
CA ILE A 17 -1.23 18.36 -23.98
C ILE A 17 -2.03 18.26 -22.68
N SER A 18 -2.38 17.04 -22.29
CA SER A 18 -2.95 16.76 -20.97
C SER A 18 -1.83 16.84 -19.93
N PHE A 19 -1.77 17.92 -19.18
CA PHE A 19 -0.98 17.98 -17.96
C PHE A 19 -1.68 17.14 -16.90
N THR A 20 -1.19 15.94 -16.64
CA THR A 20 -1.52 15.22 -15.38
C THR A 20 -0.80 15.95 -14.26
N ALA A 21 -1.53 16.67 -13.41
CA ALA A 21 -0.97 17.25 -12.21
C ALA A 21 -0.42 16.11 -11.35
N ASP A 22 0.89 16.09 -11.10
CA ASP A 22 1.51 15.16 -10.15
C ASP A 22 0.85 15.35 -8.78
N THR A 23 0.08 14.36 -8.36
CA THR A 23 -0.51 14.35 -7.02
C THR A 23 0.63 14.21 -6.01
N PRO A 24 0.79 15.12 -5.04
CA PRO A 24 1.87 15.00 -4.06
C PRO A 24 1.80 13.67 -3.34
N THR A 25 2.85 12.86 -3.41
CA THR A 25 2.94 11.53 -2.78
C THR A 25 3.70 11.54 -1.45
N GLY A 26 4.09 12.73 -0.96
CA GLY A 26 4.80 12.90 0.31
C GLY A 26 6.16 12.19 0.33
N ALA A 27 6.33 11.21 1.24
CA ALA A 27 7.56 10.42 1.35
C ALA A 27 7.65 9.27 0.32
N PHE A 28 6.60 9.05 -0.48
CA PHE A 28 6.52 7.99 -1.49
C PHE A 28 6.73 8.54 -2.91
N GLN A 29 6.87 7.64 -3.87
CA GLN A 29 7.16 8.00 -5.27
C GLN A 29 6.04 7.63 -6.23
N HIS A 30 5.29 6.59 -5.92
CA HIS A 30 4.28 6.01 -6.80
C HIS A 30 3.00 5.64 -6.04
N SER A 31 1.89 5.69 -6.77
CA SER A 31 0.57 5.27 -6.28
C SER A 31 -0.16 4.54 -7.39
N GLN A 32 -0.59 3.30 -7.15
CA GLN A 32 -1.35 2.51 -8.11
C GLN A 32 -2.16 1.41 -7.44
N ASP A 33 -3.15 0.89 -8.15
CA ASP A 33 -3.80 -0.35 -7.77
C ASP A 33 -2.91 -1.55 -8.10
N ILE A 34 -2.90 -2.54 -7.22
CA ILE A 34 -2.35 -3.87 -7.45
C ILE A 34 -3.51 -4.80 -7.79
N GLY A 35 -3.28 -5.70 -8.74
CA GLY A 35 -4.34 -6.50 -9.33
C GLY A 35 -5.26 -5.66 -10.23
N LYS A 36 -6.52 -6.04 -10.28
CA LYS A 36 -7.55 -5.35 -11.08
C LYS A 36 -8.81 -5.14 -10.24
N PRO A 37 -8.75 -4.32 -9.17
CA PRO A 37 -9.93 -4.04 -8.38
C PRO A 37 -11.02 -3.41 -9.25
N LYS A 38 -12.27 -3.77 -9.00
CA LYS A 38 -13.42 -3.29 -9.77
C LYS A 38 -13.60 -1.77 -9.68
N LEU A 39 -13.24 -1.18 -8.55
CA LEU A 39 -13.28 0.26 -8.31
C LEU A 39 -11.85 0.75 -8.09
N ALA A 40 -11.45 1.77 -8.86
CA ALA A 40 -10.11 2.35 -8.78
C ALA A 40 -9.85 2.98 -7.41
N GLY A 41 -8.65 2.73 -6.88
CA GLY A 41 -8.16 3.36 -5.68
C GLY A 41 -7.49 4.71 -5.94
N SER A 42 -7.10 5.38 -4.86
CA SER A 42 -6.33 6.62 -4.92
C SER A 42 -5.58 6.87 -3.61
N SER A 43 -4.48 7.61 -3.72
CA SER A 43 -3.72 8.07 -2.55
C SER A 43 -3.39 9.54 -2.72
N THR A 44 -3.57 10.34 -1.66
CA THR A 44 -3.25 11.76 -1.65
C THR A 44 -2.46 12.13 -0.40
N TYR A 45 -1.63 13.16 -0.50
CA TYR A 45 -0.87 13.70 0.63
C TYR A 45 -1.22 15.16 0.89
N ASN A 46 -1.68 15.46 2.09
CA ASN A 46 -1.89 16.82 2.55
C ASN A 46 -0.66 17.31 3.30
N LYS A 47 0.14 18.16 2.66
CA LYS A 47 1.41 18.69 3.21
C LYS A 47 1.19 19.52 4.48
N ALA A 48 0.12 20.30 4.56
CA ALA A 48 -0.17 21.14 5.71
C ALA A 48 -0.51 20.33 6.97
N LYS A 49 -1.21 19.22 6.81
CA LYS A 49 -1.60 18.32 7.90
C LYS A 49 -0.60 17.17 8.11
N LYS A 50 0.38 16.98 7.20
CA LYS A 50 1.27 15.82 7.13
C LYS A 50 0.51 14.50 7.17
N GLU A 51 -0.56 14.42 6.38
CA GLU A 51 -1.55 13.36 6.41
C GLU A 51 -1.69 12.72 5.04
N TYR A 52 -1.69 11.41 5.00
CA TYR A 52 -2.03 10.63 3.81
C TYR A 52 -3.47 10.17 3.91
N ARG A 53 -4.19 10.25 2.81
CA ARG A 53 -5.52 9.69 2.64
C ARG A 53 -5.46 8.60 1.58
N LEU A 54 -5.75 7.38 1.99
CA LEU A 54 -5.79 6.21 1.13
C LEU A 54 -7.23 5.83 0.89
N ARG A 55 -7.56 5.50 -0.35
CA ARG A 55 -8.86 4.99 -0.75
C ARG A 55 -8.65 3.78 -1.64
N GLY A 56 -9.28 2.65 -1.34
CA GLY A 56 -9.10 1.43 -2.13
C GLY A 56 -10.26 0.48 -2.00
N ALA A 57 -10.54 -0.20 -3.11
CA ALA A 57 -11.35 -1.39 -3.15
C ALA A 57 -10.44 -2.63 -3.14
N GLY A 58 -11.00 -3.78 -3.44
CA GLY A 58 -10.26 -5.03 -3.57
C GLY A 58 -10.90 -6.16 -2.79
N TYR A 59 -10.76 -7.39 -3.30
CA TYR A 59 -11.41 -8.52 -2.68
C TYR A 59 -10.60 -9.10 -1.52
N ASN A 60 -9.27 -9.14 -1.61
CA ASN A 60 -8.39 -9.67 -0.55
C ASN A 60 -6.91 -9.56 -0.90
N ILE A 61 -6.05 -9.94 0.10
CA ILE A 61 -4.60 -10.16 0.01
C ILE A 61 -4.29 -11.44 0.80
N TRP A 62 -4.86 -12.57 0.40
CA TRP A 62 -4.73 -13.83 1.16
C TRP A 62 -4.52 -15.07 0.28
N PHE A 63 -5.23 -15.13 -0.83
CA PHE A 63 -5.14 -16.25 -1.77
C PHE A 63 -3.95 -16.09 -2.74
N GLU A 64 -4.05 -16.65 -3.94
CA GLU A 64 -2.97 -16.61 -4.93
C GLU A 64 -2.78 -15.23 -5.57
N ARG A 65 -3.78 -14.34 -5.45
CA ARG A 65 -3.74 -12.98 -6.04
C ARG A 65 -4.25 -11.92 -5.07
N ASP A 66 -3.76 -10.70 -5.26
CA ASP A 66 -4.04 -9.53 -4.44
C ASP A 66 -4.82 -8.48 -5.23
N GLU A 67 -5.75 -7.78 -4.54
CA GLU A 67 -6.37 -6.56 -5.05
C GLU A 67 -6.39 -5.49 -3.96
N PHE A 68 -5.68 -4.36 -4.18
CA PHE A 68 -5.58 -3.26 -3.21
C PHE A 68 -4.96 -2.01 -3.82
N GLN A 69 -5.14 -0.85 -3.18
CA GLN A 69 -4.43 0.39 -3.52
C GLN A 69 -3.10 0.47 -2.77
N PHE A 70 -2.02 0.81 -3.48
CA PHE A 70 -0.64 0.86 -2.97
C PHE A 70 0.00 2.21 -3.22
N LEU A 71 0.51 2.84 -2.15
CA LEU A 71 1.32 4.06 -2.17
C LEU A 71 2.73 3.71 -1.70
N PHE A 72 3.75 3.77 -2.58
CA PHE A 72 5.03 3.13 -2.33
C PHE A 72 6.25 3.88 -2.88
N LYS A 73 7.40 3.42 -2.47
CA LYS A 73 8.72 3.68 -3.06
C LYS A 73 9.58 2.42 -3.06
N LYS A 74 10.70 2.42 -3.79
CA LYS A 74 11.71 1.38 -3.68
C LYS A 74 12.68 1.70 -2.55
N ILE A 75 13.01 0.69 -1.74
CA ILE A 75 13.98 0.78 -0.64
C ILE A 75 14.98 -0.37 -0.76
N SER A 76 16.27 -0.07 -0.62
CA SER A 76 17.36 -1.04 -0.54
C SER A 76 17.90 -1.13 0.88
N GLY A 77 18.40 -2.32 1.26
CA GLY A 77 19.04 -2.54 2.57
C GLY A 77 18.06 -2.56 3.73
N ASP A 78 18.57 -2.32 4.91
CA ASP A 78 17.81 -2.31 6.16
C ASP A 78 17.01 -1.02 6.30
N PHE A 79 15.84 -1.12 6.90
CA PHE A 79 14.98 0.03 7.12
C PHE A 79 14.04 -0.17 8.31
N THR A 80 13.52 0.94 8.80
CA THR A 80 12.38 0.98 9.73
C THR A 80 11.33 1.91 9.18
N VAL A 81 10.09 1.43 9.09
CA VAL A 81 8.92 2.23 8.69
C VAL A 81 7.90 2.24 9.82
N THR A 82 7.38 3.43 10.13
CA THR A 82 6.41 3.62 11.23
C THR A 82 5.30 4.55 10.76
N ALA A 83 4.05 4.27 11.14
CA ALA A 83 2.92 5.17 10.90
C ALA A 83 1.76 4.90 11.86
N ASP A 84 0.89 5.90 11.99
CA ASP A 84 -0.40 5.79 12.66
C ASP A 84 -1.51 5.61 11.63
N PHE A 85 -2.35 4.60 11.85
CA PHE A 85 -3.43 4.21 10.93
C PHE A 85 -4.79 4.43 11.58
N ALA A 86 -5.72 4.97 10.80
CA ALA A 86 -7.11 5.11 11.22
C ALA A 86 -8.05 4.95 10.02
N PHE A 87 -8.99 4.01 10.10
CA PHE A 87 -10.07 3.92 9.12
C PHE A 87 -11.03 5.12 9.25
N VAL A 88 -11.62 5.50 8.13
CA VAL A 88 -12.69 6.50 8.08
C VAL A 88 -14.04 5.77 8.01
N GLY A 89 -14.92 6.05 8.97
CA GLY A 89 -16.23 5.41 9.04
C GLY A 89 -16.21 3.96 9.54
N ALA A 90 -17.41 3.39 9.71
CA ALA A 90 -17.59 2.04 10.23
C ALA A 90 -17.09 0.95 9.27
N GLY A 91 -17.11 1.24 7.95
CA GLY A 91 -16.77 0.26 6.92
C GLY A 91 -17.86 -0.76 6.64
N THR A 92 -17.61 -1.61 5.65
CA THR A 92 -18.57 -2.64 5.22
C THR A 92 -18.12 -4.06 5.53
N ASP A 93 -16.84 -4.27 5.78
CA ASP A 93 -16.27 -5.58 6.04
C ASP A 93 -15.30 -5.54 7.25
N PRO A 94 -15.41 -6.46 8.22
CA PRO A 94 -14.52 -6.52 9.37
C PRO A 94 -13.07 -6.83 8.99
N HIS A 95 -12.83 -7.47 7.84
CA HIS A 95 -11.50 -7.80 7.35
C HIS A 95 -10.92 -6.76 6.37
N ARG A 96 -11.54 -5.58 6.19
CA ARG A 96 -10.88 -4.47 5.49
C ARG A 96 -9.52 -4.20 6.12
N LYS A 97 -8.52 -3.88 5.30
CA LYS A 97 -7.12 -3.85 5.68
C LYS A 97 -6.49 -2.49 5.39
N VAL A 98 -5.67 -1.99 6.32
CA VAL A 98 -4.76 -0.86 6.10
C VAL A 98 -3.46 -1.10 6.86
N GLY A 99 -2.31 -0.80 6.25
CA GLY A 99 -1.04 -1.06 6.91
C GLY A 99 0.19 -0.82 6.03
N TRP A 100 1.30 -1.42 6.45
CA TRP A 100 2.55 -1.48 5.71
C TRP A 100 2.63 -2.75 4.86
N MET A 101 3.09 -2.59 3.61
CA MET A 101 3.39 -3.69 2.69
C MET A 101 4.83 -3.58 2.22
N VAL A 102 5.54 -4.71 2.26
CA VAL A 102 6.87 -4.92 1.67
C VAL A 102 6.77 -6.07 0.68
N ARG A 103 7.09 -5.83 -0.61
CA ARG A 103 6.88 -6.85 -1.65
C ARG A 103 7.96 -6.84 -2.72
N GLU A 104 8.16 -7.99 -3.36
CA GLU A 104 9.19 -8.18 -4.38
C GLU A 104 8.88 -7.47 -5.69
N SER A 105 7.59 -7.39 -6.06
CA SER A 105 7.14 -6.85 -7.35
C SER A 105 5.75 -6.23 -7.24
N LEU A 106 5.28 -5.61 -8.35
CA LEU A 106 3.95 -5.00 -8.45
C LEU A 106 2.92 -5.95 -9.09
N THR A 107 3.27 -7.22 -9.32
CA THR A 107 2.32 -8.23 -9.79
C THR A 107 1.37 -8.62 -8.66
N ASP A 108 0.15 -8.99 -8.97
CA ASP A 108 -0.89 -9.32 -8.00
C ASP A 108 -0.67 -10.62 -7.21
N ASP A 109 0.31 -11.40 -7.61
CA ASP A 109 0.71 -12.67 -7.00
C ASP A 109 2.08 -12.63 -6.28
N ALA A 110 2.66 -11.44 -6.09
CA ALA A 110 4.01 -11.25 -5.56
C ALA A 110 4.20 -11.84 -4.15
N ALA A 111 5.41 -12.34 -3.86
CA ALA A 111 5.84 -12.60 -2.50
C ALA A 111 5.87 -11.28 -1.71
N HIS A 112 5.42 -11.31 -0.47
CA HIS A 112 5.33 -10.12 0.36
C HIS A 112 5.27 -10.43 1.86
N ILE A 113 5.54 -9.42 2.67
CA ILE A 113 5.22 -9.38 4.08
C ILE A 113 4.49 -8.08 4.39
N SER A 114 3.42 -8.13 5.17
CA SER A 114 2.62 -6.97 5.53
C SER A 114 2.28 -6.94 7.01
N ALA A 115 2.31 -5.75 7.59
CA ALA A 115 1.85 -5.47 8.95
C ALA A 115 0.59 -4.63 8.87
N VAL A 116 -0.54 -5.17 9.31
CA VAL A 116 -1.86 -4.69 8.93
C VAL A 116 -2.83 -4.59 10.09
N ALA A 117 -3.59 -3.50 10.13
CA ALA A 117 -4.78 -3.33 10.95
C ALA A 117 -6.04 -3.70 10.16
N HIS A 118 -6.93 -4.46 10.77
CA HIS A 118 -8.23 -4.86 10.23
C HIS A 118 -9.37 -3.98 10.77
N GLY A 119 -10.51 -4.01 10.09
CA GLY A 119 -11.69 -3.24 10.47
C GLY A 119 -12.33 -3.65 11.80
N ASP A 120 -12.15 -4.90 12.25
CA ASP A 120 -12.59 -5.44 13.53
C ASP A 120 -11.60 -5.18 14.69
N GLY A 121 -10.54 -4.42 14.41
CA GLY A 121 -9.49 -4.08 15.37
C GLY A 121 -8.34 -5.07 15.47
N LEU A 122 -8.38 -6.19 14.74
CA LEU A 122 -7.29 -7.14 14.67
C LEU A 122 -6.05 -6.48 14.05
N THR A 123 -4.84 -6.82 14.51
CA THR A 123 -3.57 -6.40 13.90
C THR A 123 -2.67 -7.62 13.76
N VAL A 124 -2.09 -7.79 12.56
CA VAL A 124 -1.36 -9.01 12.21
C VAL A 124 -0.14 -8.70 11.34
N LEU A 125 0.95 -9.43 11.55
CA LEU A 125 2.04 -9.59 10.60
C LEU A 125 1.73 -10.83 9.78
N GLN A 126 1.58 -10.68 8.46
CA GLN A 126 1.21 -11.77 7.55
C GLN A 126 2.07 -11.74 6.30
N TRP A 127 2.28 -12.91 5.65
CA TRP A 127 3.20 -13.02 4.52
C TRP A 127 2.79 -14.08 3.51
N ARG A 128 3.15 -13.86 2.24
CA ARG A 128 3.19 -14.84 1.17
C ARG A 128 4.66 -15.16 0.88
N VAL A 129 5.07 -16.39 1.15
CA VAL A 129 6.48 -16.83 1.08
C VAL A 129 7.03 -16.78 -0.34
N LYS A 130 6.22 -17.17 -1.33
CA LYS A 130 6.59 -17.23 -2.75
C LYS A 130 5.48 -16.70 -3.64
N LYS A 131 5.89 -16.13 -4.76
CA LYS A 131 4.99 -15.68 -5.81
C LYS A 131 4.00 -16.78 -6.22
N GLY A 132 2.71 -16.40 -6.33
CA GLY A 132 1.62 -17.27 -6.77
C GLY A 132 1.12 -18.28 -5.74
N MET A 133 1.69 -18.30 -4.52
CA MET A 133 1.20 -19.16 -3.44
C MET A 133 0.08 -18.47 -2.67
N ALA A 134 -0.93 -19.24 -2.23
CA ALA A 134 -1.87 -18.79 -1.23
C ALA A 134 -1.18 -18.72 0.14
N MET A 135 -1.62 -17.80 0.99
CA MET A 135 -1.21 -17.75 2.40
C MET A 135 -1.96 -18.81 3.19
N ARG A 136 -1.35 -19.32 4.25
CA ARG A 136 -1.87 -20.43 5.07
C ARG A 136 -2.23 -19.92 6.47
N ASP A 137 -3.30 -20.39 7.00
CA ASP A 137 -3.78 -20.12 8.36
C ASP A 137 -3.54 -21.37 9.23
N PRO A 138 -2.81 -21.28 10.36
CA PRO A 138 -2.19 -20.08 10.97
C PRO A 138 -0.71 -19.85 10.61
N GLU A 139 -0.12 -20.60 9.65
CA GLU A 139 1.32 -20.70 9.44
C GLU A 139 1.94 -19.40 8.93
N ASP A 140 1.19 -18.61 8.16
CA ASP A 140 1.69 -17.43 7.48
C ASP A 140 1.25 -16.11 8.14
N GLU A 141 1.01 -16.16 9.48
CA GLU A 141 0.60 -14.97 10.24
C GLU A 141 1.01 -15.01 11.72
N ILE A 142 1.21 -13.82 12.30
CA ILE A 142 1.44 -13.61 13.74
C ILE A 142 0.52 -12.49 14.22
N PHE A 143 -0.42 -12.84 15.09
CA PHE A 143 -1.41 -11.89 15.62
C PHE A 143 -0.84 -11.04 16.74
N SER A 144 -1.17 -9.74 16.74
CA SER A 144 -1.02 -8.92 17.93
C SER A 144 -1.98 -9.42 19.04
N PRO A 145 -1.51 -9.57 20.28
CA PRO A 145 -2.39 -9.90 21.39
C PRO A 145 -3.39 -8.78 21.71
N GLU A 146 -3.08 -7.54 21.30
CA GLU A 146 -3.87 -6.35 21.53
C GLU A 146 -4.66 -5.97 20.29
N LYS A 147 -5.93 -5.58 20.49
CA LYS A 147 -6.80 -5.02 19.43
C LYS A 147 -6.78 -3.50 19.41
N ASN A 148 -7.28 -2.94 18.29
CA ASN A 148 -7.43 -1.51 18.09
C ASN A 148 -6.09 -0.75 18.19
N ILE A 149 -5.07 -1.34 17.61
CA ILE A 149 -3.75 -0.73 17.45
C ILE A 149 -3.84 0.49 16.54
N GLN A 150 -3.12 1.54 16.90
CA GLN A 150 -3.03 2.75 16.10
C GLN A 150 -1.70 2.87 15.37
N THR A 151 -0.58 2.60 16.05
CA THR A 151 0.76 2.73 15.48
C THR A 151 1.30 1.36 15.09
N ILE A 152 1.74 1.22 13.85
CA ILE A 152 2.39 0.01 13.34
C ILE A 152 3.77 0.39 12.82
N GLN A 153 4.79 -0.36 13.28
CA GLN A 153 6.17 -0.29 12.82
C GLN A 153 6.59 -1.61 12.21
N VAL A 154 7.30 -1.55 11.09
CA VAL A 154 8.00 -2.68 10.49
C VAL A 154 9.48 -2.33 10.42
N GLU A 155 10.34 -3.20 10.96
CA GLU A 155 11.78 -3.13 10.83
C GLU A 155 12.28 -4.30 9.98
N ARG A 156 13.13 -4.00 8.99
CA ARG A 156 13.92 -4.99 8.26
C ARG A 156 15.35 -4.96 8.73
N LYS A 157 15.89 -6.12 9.10
CA LYS A 157 17.34 -6.37 9.32
C LYS A 157 17.75 -7.63 8.56
N GLY A 158 18.50 -7.44 7.48
CA GLY A 158 18.79 -8.52 6.54
C GLY A 158 17.49 -9.12 5.99
N ASP A 159 17.26 -10.41 6.27
CA ASP A 159 16.06 -11.13 5.85
C ASP A 159 14.95 -11.14 6.90
N GLN A 160 15.24 -10.64 8.10
CA GLN A 160 14.26 -10.62 9.20
C GLN A 160 13.40 -9.37 9.16
N TYR A 161 12.09 -9.56 9.28
CA TYR A 161 11.07 -8.51 9.39
C TYR A 161 10.38 -8.62 10.74
N THR A 162 10.41 -7.52 11.51
CA THR A 162 9.83 -7.45 12.85
C THR A 162 8.68 -6.44 12.87
N MET A 163 7.50 -6.87 13.34
CA MET A 163 6.39 -5.98 13.62
C MET A 163 6.39 -5.53 15.07
N ARG A 164 6.25 -4.20 15.28
CA ARG A 164 5.95 -3.61 16.59
C ARG A 164 4.70 -2.77 16.47
N VAL A 165 3.94 -2.69 17.54
CA VAL A 165 2.65 -2.00 17.58
C VAL A 165 2.51 -1.18 18.86
N ALA A 166 1.65 -0.14 18.81
CA ALA A 166 1.27 0.63 19.97
C ALA A 166 -0.17 1.14 19.87
N LYS A 167 -0.86 1.23 20.99
CA LYS A 167 -2.04 2.09 21.14
C LYS A 167 -1.62 3.56 21.28
N LYS A 168 -2.56 4.46 21.15
CA LYS A 168 -2.29 5.90 21.21
C LYS A 168 -1.59 6.30 22.50
N GLY A 169 -0.38 6.87 22.36
CA GLY A 169 0.40 7.37 23.49
C GLY A 169 1.17 6.29 24.26
N GLU A 170 1.13 5.05 23.84
CA GLU A 170 1.89 3.94 24.44
C GLU A 170 3.23 3.72 23.73
N ALA A 171 4.13 3.02 24.40
CA ALA A 171 5.38 2.57 23.80
C ALA A 171 5.16 1.40 22.84
N LEU A 172 5.97 1.32 21.79
CA LEU A 172 5.96 0.22 20.84
C LEU A 172 6.28 -1.12 21.53
N GLN A 173 5.45 -2.13 21.29
CA GLN A 173 5.61 -3.50 21.77
C GLN A 173 5.87 -4.42 20.58
N THR A 174 6.87 -5.32 20.70
CA THR A 174 7.16 -6.31 19.66
C THR A 174 6.07 -7.38 19.67
N VAL A 175 5.47 -7.60 18.50
CA VAL A 175 4.50 -8.67 18.27
C VAL A 175 5.19 -9.95 17.83
N GLY A 176 6.08 -9.87 16.85
CA GLY A 176 6.82 -11.00 16.34
C GLY A 176 7.69 -10.63 15.14
N SER A 177 8.39 -11.63 14.64
CA SER A 177 9.27 -11.51 13.47
C SER A 177 9.15 -12.73 12.57
N HIS A 178 9.36 -12.50 11.25
CA HIS A 178 9.44 -13.56 10.25
C HIS A 178 10.61 -13.32 9.31
N ASN A 179 11.22 -14.39 8.80
CA ASN A 179 12.32 -14.32 7.84
C ASN A 179 11.81 -14.54 6.42
N MET A 180 12.18 -13.64 5.53
CA MET A 180 11.86 -13.69 4.09
C MET A 180 13.17 -13.65 3.26
N PRO A 181 13.96 -14.76 3.25
CA PRO A 181 15.30 -14.74 2.64
C PRO A 181 15.27 -14.61 1.11
N ASP A 182 14.18 -15.00 0.48
CA ASP A 182 14.05 -14.97 -0.98
C ASP A 182 13.55 -13.61 -1.52
N LEU A 183 13.25 -12.65 -0.66
CA LEU A 183 12.86 -11.31 -1.12
C LEU A 183 14.07 -10.56 -1.70
N PRO A 184 13.91 -9.93 -2.89
CA PRO A 184 15.01 -9.24 -3.57
C PRO A 184 15.42 -7.95 -2.87
N ASN A 185 16.48 -7.34 -3.38
CA ASN A 185 16.90 -6.00 -3.01
C ASN A 185 17.16 -5.18 -4.30
N PRO A 186 16.47 -4.07 -4.60
CA PRO A 186 15.51 -3.34 -3.74
C PRO A 186 14.10 -3.95 -3.67
N LEU A 187 13.35 -3.53 -2.65
CA LEU A 187 11.96 -3.91 -2.40
C LEU A 187 11.01 -2.73 -2.63
N PHE A 188 9.75 -3.04 -2.96
CA PHE A 188 8.66 -2.07 -2.95
C PHE A 188 8.06 -1.99 -1.55
N VAL A 189 8.17 -0.82 -0.92
CA VAL A 189 7.75 -0.59 0.48
C VAL A 189 6.76 0.56 0.52
N GLY A 190 5.62 0.37 1.18
CA GLY A 190 4.60 1.41 1.18
C GLY A 190 3.39 1.14 2.05
N LEU A 191 2.47 2.09 1.98
CA LEU A 191 1.17 2.06 2.62
C LEU A 191 0.15 1.43 1.67
N TYR A 192 -0.75 0.62 2.21
CA TYR A 192 -1.80 0.02 1.39
C TYR A 192 -3.16 0.02 2.08
N ILE A 193 -4.21 -0.09 1.27
CA ILE A 193 -5.59 -0.27 1.72
C ILE A 193 -6.33 -1.23 0.80
N CYS A 194 -7.05 -2.18 1.42
CA CYS A 194 -7.96 -3.12 0.76
C CYS A 194 -9.30 -3.12 1.49
N SER A 195 -10.40 -2.95 0.76
CA SER A 195 -11.74 -2.92 1.36
C SER A 195 -12.26 -4.28 1.80
N HIS A 196 -11.69 -5.37 1.31
CA HIS A 196 -12.20 -6.74 1.41
C HIS A 196 -13.62 -6.91 0.80
N ASN A 197 -14.02 -5.94 -0.02
CA ASN A 197 -15.30 -5.91 -0.75
C ASN A 197 -15.10 -5.24 -2.12
N PRO A 198 -15.14 -6.00 -3.24
CA PRO A 198 -14.91 -5.44 -4.57
C PRO A 198 -15.87 -4.32 -4.99
N GLU A 199 -17.06 -4.27 -4.37
CA GLU A 199 -18.11 -3.31 -4.69
C GLU A 199 -18.02 -2.02 -3.86
N LYS A 200 -17.02 -1.89 -2.94
CA LYS A 200 -16.88 -0.76 -2.02
C LYS A 200 -15.47 -0.23 -2.00
N VAL A 201 -15.36 1.08 -1.99
CA VAL A 201 -14.12 1.78 -1.67
C VAL A 201 -14.13 2.11 -0.17
N GLU A 202 -13.15 1.62 0.55
CA GLU A 202 -12.88 2.01 1.93
C GLU A 202 -11.85 3.12 1.95
N GLU A 203 -11.79 3.85 3.06
CA GLU A 203 -10.91 4.99 3.23
C GLU A 203 -10.17 4.91 4.57
N ALA A 204 -8.89 5.31 4.56
CA ALA A 204 -8.09 5.43 5.76
C ALA A 204 -7.24 6.71 5.73
N ILE A 205 -6.97 7.23 6.93
CA ILE A 205 -6.04 8.33 7.18
C ILE A 205 -4.79 7.74 7.83
N VAL A 206 -3.62 8.13 7.28
CA VAL A 206 -2.33 7.72 7.82
C VAL A 206 -1.53 8.96 8.19
N ARG A 207 -1.00 8.98 9.42
CA ARG A 207 -0.23 10.10 9.99
C ARG A 207 1.11 9.63 10.54
N ASN A 208 1.95 10.58 10.89
CA ASN A 208 3.25 10.32 11.54
C ASN A 208 4.11 9.31 10.79
N VAL A 209 4.02 9.33 9.44
CA VAL A 209 4.79 8.44 8.58
C VAL A 209 6.27 8.77 8.70
N GLN A 210 7.05 7.77 9.09
CA GLN A 210 8.51 7.81 9.17
C GLN A 210 9.08 6.65 8.37
N ILE A 211 10.10 6.93 7.56
CA ILE A 211 10.87 5.95 6.80
C ILE A 211 12.33 6.24 7.07
N VAL A 212 12.96 5.36 7.84
CA VAL A 212 14.38 5.44 8.21
C VAL A 212 15.10 4.29 7.50
N GLN A 213 16.08 4.62 6.67
CA GLN A 213 16.98 3.64 6.06
C GLN A 213 18.28 3.63 6.84
N ALA A 214 18.85 2.44 7.08
CA ALA A 214 20.20 2.36 7.59
C ALA A 214 21.16 2.97 6.55
N GLU A 215 22.16 3.70 7.02
CA GLU A 215 23.25 4.12 6.15
C GLU A 215 24.01 2.86 5.68
N PRO A 216 24.43 2.83 4.39
CA PRO A 216 25.14 1.69 3.82
C PRO A 216 26.51 1.46 4.46
#